data_8426151574af0db547825c1062eb5be1
#
_entry.id   8426151574af0db547825c1062eb5be1
#
_cell.length_a   1.000
_cell.length_b   1.000
_cell.length_c   1.000
_cell.angle_alpha   90.00
_cell.angle_beta   90.00
_cell.angle_gamma   90.00
#
_symmetry.space_group_name_H-M   'P 1'
#
loop_
_entity.id
_entity.type
_entity.pdbx_description
1 polymer ?
#
loop_
_entity_poly.entity_id
_entity_poly.type
_entity_poly.pdbx_seq_one_letter_code
_entity_poly.pdbx_strand_id
1 'polypeptide(L)'
;SIVDARELKKENMVKLPVIIYNRRTKDDVLIDAIQLRGQLETQAKVEMQNNGTYIRPIVLFQAQPRGKENAATFEKLKAELVEMGIPKEQIAIKTSEINELRGVQLLAQDCPIRYIITVNALKEGWDCSFAYILATLANRTSQVDVEQIVGRVLRLPYARRHGQPLLNMAYVLTSSVDFRATVENVVKGLNRAGFSEKEYRIGSELPAEEPAPVQQTFDDIPAQPADDGEEEFTGFHTQEIRERLQA
;
A
#
# COMPACT_ATOMS: atom_id res chain seq x y z
N SER A 1 18.50 20.02 -9.26
CA SER A 1 17.29 20.62 -9.84
C SER A 1 16.06 19.95 -9.24
N ILE A 2 15.17 20.73 -8.67
CA ILE A 2 13.87 20.23 -8.19
C ILE A 2 13.04 20.05 -9.47
N VAL A 3 12.78 18.80 -9.85
CA VAL A 3 11.88 18.48 -10.95
C VAL A 3 10.47 18.78 -10.47
N ASP A 4 9.73 19.65 -11.18
CA ASP A 4 8.37 20.01 -10.82
C ASP A 4 7.45 18.77 -10.98
N ALA A 5 6.59 18.52 -9.98
CA ALA A 5 5.61 17.45 -10.02
C ALA A 5 4.68 17.51 -11.24
N ARG A 6 4.45 18.72 -11.78
CA ARG A 6 3.71 18.91 -13.04
C ARG A 6 4.43 18.32 -14.24
N GLU A 7 5.78 18.39 -14.26
CA GLU A 7 6.59 17.74 -15.30
C GLU A 7 6.53 16.22 -15.17
N LEU A 8 6.69 15.68 -13.94
CA LEU A 8 6.57 14.24 -13.69
C LEU A 8 5.20 13.68 -14.10
N LYS A 9 4.13 14.46 -13.91
CA LYS A 9 2.78 14.09 -14.36
C LYS A 9 2.63 14.16 -15.87
N LYS A 10 3.15 15.22 -16.51
CA LYS A 10 3.14 15.37 -17.97
C LYS A 10 3.94 14.26 -18.67
N GLU A 11 5.02 13.81 -18.05
CA GLU A 11 5.87 12.73 -18.53
C GLU A 11 5.33 11.33 -18.17
N ASN A 12 4.14 11.22 -17.57
CA ASN A 12 3.53 9.95 -17.15
C ASN A 12 4.43 9.10 -16.23
N MET A 13 5.16 9.73 -15.31
CA MET A 13 6.14 9.05 -14.45
C MET A 13 5.57 8.59 -13.11
N VAL A 14 4.29 8.86 -12.83
CA VAL A 14 3.67 8.61 -11.53
C VAL A 14 2.35 7.84 -11.62
N LYS A 15 2.09 7.01 -10.60
CA LYS A 15 0.86 6.24 -10.43
C LYS A 15 -0.22 7.14 -9.84
N LEU A 16 -1.15 7.56 -10.68
CA LEU A 16 -2.30 8.38 -10.30
C LEU A 16 -3.55 7.90 -11.02
N PRO A 17 -4.73 7.98 -10.37
CA PRO A 17 -4.95 8.46 -9.00
C PRO A 17 -4.46 7.51 -7.92
N VAL A 18 -4.37 8.01 -6.68
CA VAL A 18 -4.23 7.17 -5.49
C VAL A 18 -5.61 6.71 -5.05
N ILE A 19 -5.83 5.41 -4.95
CA ILE A 19 -7.09 4.85 -4.47
C ILE A 19 -6.97 4.52 -2.99
N ILE A 20 -7.85 5.07 -2.16
CA ILE A 20 -7.81 4.92 -0.71
C ILE A 20 -9.00 4.09 -0.25
N TYR A 21 -8.74 3.00 0.43
CA TYR A 21 -9.74 2.11 1.01
C TYR A 21 -9.68 2.16 2.54
N ASN A 22 -10.84 2.33 3.18
CA ASN A 22 -10.98 2.11 4.62
C ASN A 22 -11.69 0.78 4.87
N ARG A 23 -11.18 -0.02 5.79
CA ARG A 23 -11.74 -1.31 6.18
C ARG A 23 -12.10 -1.30 7.66
N ARG A 24 -12.96 -2.20 8.08
CA ARG A 24 -13.42 -2.27 9.47
C ARG A 24 -12.33 -2.78 10.40
N THR A 25 -11.56 -3.76 9.94
CA THR A 25 -10.57 -4.45 10.75
C THR A 25 -9.20 -4.49 10.06
N LYS A 26 -8.17 -4.79 10.84
CA LYS A 26 -6.81 -5.03 10.31
C LYS A 26 -6.75 -6.31 9.49
N ASP A 27 -7.56 -7.31 9.82
CA ASP A 27 -7.70 -8.55 9.06
C ASP A 27 -8.23 -8.25 7.65
N ASP A 28 -9.25 -7.38 7.53
CA ASP A 28 -9.75 -6.95 6.23
C ASP A 28 -8.69 -6.21 5.41
N VAL A 29 -7.89 -5.35 6.04
CA VAL A 29 -6.77 -4.68 5.37
C VAL A 29 -5.76 -5.71 4.85
N LEU A 30 -5.44 -6.72 5.66
CA LEU A 30 -4.48 -7.75 5.31
C LEU A 30 -4.98 -8.61 4.13
N ILE A 31 -6.23 -9.07 4.20
CA ILE A 31 -6.88 -9.85 3.14
C ILE A 31 -6.91 -9.06 1.84
N ASP A 32 -7.42 -7.84 1.89
CA ASP A 32 -7.58 -7.01 0.70
C ASP A 32 -6.24 -6.63 0.07
N ALA A 33 -5.19 -6.40 0.89
CA ALA A 33 -3.85 -6.14 0.37
C ALA A 33 -3.29 -7.35 -0.40
N ILE A 34 -3.51 -8.57 0.10
CA ILE A 34 -3.07 -9.80 -0.55
C ILE A 34 -3.87 -10.05 -1.84
N GLN A 35 -5.21 -9.91 -1.80
CA GLN A 35 -6.06 -10.07 -2.96
C GLN A 35 -5.76 -9.05 -4.05
N LEU A 36 -5.68 -7.77 -3.71
CA LEU A 36 -5.35 -6.70 -4.64
C LEU A 36 -3.98 -6.92 -5.28
N ARG A 37 -2.97 -7.34 -4.49
CA ARG A 37 -1.66 -7.70 -5.05
C ARG A 37 -1.78 -8.82 -6.08
N GLY A 38 -2.59 -9.85 -5.82
CA GLY A 38 -2.86 -10.94 -6.74
C GLY A 38 -3.48 -10.46 -8.05
N GLN A 39 -4.48 -9.57 -7.97
CA GLN A 39 -5.11 -8.95 -9.13
C GLN A 39 -4.10 -8.13 -9.96
N LEU A 40 -3.28 -7.30 -9.29
CA LEU A 40 -2.23 -6.53 -9.96
C LEU A 40 -1.18 -7.42 -10.60
N GLU A 41 -0.83 -8.56 -9.99
CA GLU A 41 0.11 -9.52 -10.58
C GLU A 41 -0.48 -10.18 -11.84
N THR A 42 -1.79 -10.46 -11.87
CA THR A 42 -2.48 -10.93 -13.07
C THR A 42 -2.40 -9.90 -14.19
N GLN A 43 -2.68 -8.62 -13.89
CA GLN A 43 -2.54 -7.53 -14.86
C GLN A 43 -1.08 -7.36 -15.32
N ALA A 44 -0.11 -7.53 -14.42
CA ALA A 44 1.31 -7.47 -14.75
C ALA A 44 1.74 -8.62 -15.70
N LYS A 45 1.17 -9.80 -15.57
CA LYS A 45 1.39 -10.91 -16.51
C LYS A 45 0.84 -10.58 -17.92
N VAL A 46 -0.34 -9.97 -17.98
CA VAL A 46 -0.93 -9.49 -19.25
C VAL A 46 -0.05 -8.41 -19.88
N GLU A 47 0.45 -7.45 -19.07
CA GLU A 47 1.38 -6.40 -19.54
C GLU A 47 2.68 -7.02 -20.10
N MET A 48 3.22 -8.03 -19.42
CA MET A 48 4.40 -8.75 -19.88
C MET A 48 4.16 -9.47 -21.21
N GLN A 49 3.01 -10.11 -21.38
CA GLN A 49 2.64 -10.82 -22.62
C GLN A 49 2.45 -9.84 -23.79
N ASN A 50 1.79 -8.71 -23.55
CA ASN A 50 1.45 -7.75 -24.60
C ASN A 50 2.61 -6.82 -24.98
N ASN A 51 3.39 -6.38 -23.98
CA ASN A 51 4.38 -5.30 -24.13
C ASN A 51 5.80 -5.72 -23.72
N GLY A 52 6.03 -6.94 -23.28
CA GLY A 52 7.32 -7.43 -22.82
C GLY A 52 7.82 -6.74 -21.53
N THR A 53 6.94 -6.06 -20.79
CA THR A 53 7.30 -5.27 -19.61
C THR A 53 7.10 -6.07 -18.35
N TYR A 54 8.18 -6.41 -17.66
CA TYR A 54 8.12 -7.13 -16.38
C TYR A 54 7.76 -6.18 -15.25
N ILE A 55 6.70 -6.52 -14.53
CA ILE A 55 6.27 -5.83 -13.31
C ILE A 55 5.93 -6.87 -12.26
N ARG A 56 6.39 -6.66 -11.04
CA ARG A 56 6.04 -7.48 -9.86
C ARG A 56 5.47 -6.56 -8.78
N PRO A 57 4.14 -6.52 -8.61
CA PRO A 57 3.50 -5.71 -7.59
C PRO A 57 3.93 -6.12 -6.18
N ILE A 58 4.33 -5.13 -5.38
CA ILE A 58 4.78 -5.28 -4.01
C ILE A 58 3.82 -4.55 -3.08
N VAL A 59 3.48 -5.20 -1.96
CA VAL A 59 2.76 -4.58 -0.83
C VAL A 59 3.77 -4.06 0.19
N LEU A 60 3.59 -2.82 0.61
CA LEU A 60 4.24 -2.28 1.79
C LEU A 60 3.28 -2.36 2.97
N PHE A 61 3.58 -3.20 3.94
CA PHE A 61 2.88 -3.23 5.21
C PHE A 61 3.54 -2.29 6.20
N GLN A 62 2.77 -1.34 6.72
CA GLN A 62 3.21 -0.50 7.84
C GLN A 62 2.71 -1.12 9.14
N ALA A 63 3.63 -1.72 9.88
CA ALA A 63 3.38 -2.30 11.21
C ALA A 63 3.56 -1.26 12.31
N GLN A 64 3.05 -1.57 13.51
CA GLN A 64 3.25 -0.73 14.69
C GLN A 64 4.66 -0.87 15.26
N PRO A 65 5.22 0.22 15.86
CA PRO A 65 6.43 0.12 16.67
C PRO A 65 6.22 -0.83 17.87
N ARG A 66 7.31 -1.49 18.31
CA ARG A 66 7.32 -2.25 19.55
C ARG A 66 6.96 -1.36 20.74
N GLY A 67 6.28 -1.89 21.75
CA GLY A 67 6.00 -1.19 23.01
C GLY A 67 4.56 -1.20 23.51
N LYS A 68 3.63 -1.76 22.73
CA LYS A 68 2.27 -2.08 23.20
C LYS A 68 2.04 -3.59 23.10
N GLU A 69 1.51 -4.20 24.16
CA GLU A 69 1.38 -5.65 24.30
C GLU A 69 0.54 -6.29 23.19
N ASN A 70 -0.46 -5.55 22.67
CA ASN A 70 -1.38 -5.99 21.62
C ASN A 70 -1.17 -5.27 20.27
N ALA A 71 0.07 -4.87 19.98
CA ALA A 71 0.36 -4.19 18.72
C ALA A 71 0.54 -5.19 17.57
N ALA A 72 0.12 -4.82 16.37
CA ALA A 72 0.45 -5.50 15.13
C ALA A 72 1.93 -5.25 14.78
N THR A 73 2.85 -5.89 15.50
CA THR A 73 4.29 -5.73 15.29
C THR A 73 4.72 -6.42 14.00
N PHE A 74 5.90 -6.05 13.50
CA PHE A 74 6.42 -6.65 12.28
C PHE A 74 6.71 -8.17 12.44
N GLU A 75 7.07 -8.64 13.64
CA GLU A 75 7.26 -10.06 13.91
C GLU A 75 5.95 -10.84 13.82
N LYS A 76 4.89 -10.35 14.48
CA LYS A 76 3.57 -10.96 14.41
C LYS A 76 3.07 -11.00 12.98
N LEU A 77 3.16 -9.89 12.27
CA LEU A 77 2.72 -9.81 10.89
C LEU A 77 3.48 -10.78 9.96
N LYS A 78 4.82 -10.91 10.13
CA LYS A 78 5.60 -11.89 9.34
C LYS A 78 5.16 -13.32 9.64
N ALA A 79 4.91 -13.65 10.91
CA ALA A 79 4.42 -14.96 11.31
C ALA A 79 3.06 -15.27 10.69
N GLU A 80 2.12 -14.35 10.77
CA GLU A 80 0.77 -14.47 10.20
C GLU A 80 0.80 -14.67 8.67
N LEU A 81 1.59 -13.88 7.94
CA LEU A 81 1.73 -14.05 6.49
C LEU A 81 2.25 -15.46 6.13
N VAL A 82 3.19 -15.98 6.92
CA VAL A 82 3.72 -17.34 6.72
C VAL A 82 2.67 -18.40 7.03
N GLU A 83 1.89 -18.23 8.10
CA GLU A 83 0.79 -19.14 8.45
C GLU A 83 -0.33 -19.15 7.39
N MET A 84 -0.55 -18.02 6.72
CA MET A 84 -1.44 -17.93 5.55
C MET A 84 -0.91 -18.65 4.32
N GLY A 85 0.31 -19.18 4.36
CA GLY A 85 0.94 -19.92 3.27
C GLY A 85 1.79 -19.08 2.34
N ILE A 86 2.09 -17.83 2.69
CA ILE A 86 3.02 -17.00 1.91
C ILE A 86 4.44 -17.47 2.18
N PRO A 87 5.21 -17.83 1.14
CA PRO A 87 6.59 -18.26 1.29
C PRO A 87 7.46 -17.21 1.99
N LYS A 88 8.31 -17.65 2.92
CA LYS A 88 9.18 -16.74 3.71
C LYS A 88 10.09 -15.87 2.84
N GLU A 89 10.57 -16.41 1.74
CA GLU A 89 11.42 -15.72 0.76
C GLU A 89 10.70 -14.58 0.02
N GLN A 90 9.37 -14.54 0.05
CA GLN A 90 8.58 -13.44 -0.52
C GLN A 90 8.38 -12.27 0.45
N ILE A 91 8.78 -12.43 1.71
CA ILE A 91 8.56 -11.44 2.78
C ILE A 91 9.89 -10.90 3.26
N ALA A 92 10.06 -9.58 3.23
CA ALA A 92 11.23 -8.90 3.76
C ALA A 92 10.85 -7.88 4.83
N ILE A 93 11.69 -7.76 5.87
CA ILE A 93 11.53 -6.75 6.91
C ILE A 93 12.52 -5.61 6.67
N LYS A 94 12.01 -4.37 6.74
CA LYS A 94 12.81 -3.15 6.70
C LYS A 94 12.40 -2.23 7.84
N THR A 95 13.19 -2.22 8.90
CA THR A 95 13.06 -1.31 10.04
C THR A 95 14.35 -0.49 10.22
N SER A 96 14.44 0.32 11.27
CA SER A 96 15.69 1.00 11.65
C SER A 96 16.81 0.03 12.01
N GLU A 97 16.46 -1.14 12.57
CA GLU A 97 17.39 -2.13 13.09
C GLU A 97 17.62 -3.29 12.11
N ILE A 98 16.57 -3.68 11.38
CA ILE A 98 16.58 -4.83 10.47
C ILE A 98 16.47 -4.32 9.03
N ASN A 99 17.38 -4.78 8.17
CA ASN A 99 17.38 -4.45 6.76
C ASN A 99 17.59 -5.70 5.88
N GLU A 100 16.55 -6.48 5.70
CA GLU A 100 16.56 -7.67 4.82
C GLU A 100 16.59 -7.30 3.32
N LEU A 101 16.46 -6.01 3.00
CA LEU A 101 16.54 -5.51 1.60
C LEU A 101 17.95 -5.07 1.20
N ARG A 102 18.94 -5.19 2.10
CA ARG A 102 20.31 -4.75 1.80
C ARG A 102 20.92 -5.63 0.71
N GLY A 103 21.28 -5.01 -0.42
CA GLY A 103 21.86 -5.71 -1.56
C GLY A 103 20.82 -6.41 -2.46
N VAL A 104 19.54 -6.37 -2.11
CA VAL A 104 18.47 -6.94 -2.93
C VAL A 104 18.11 -5.99 -4.08
N GLN A 105 18.15 -6.51 -5.30
CA GLN A 105 17.69 -5.79 -6.48
C GLN A 105 16.17 -6.00 -6.66
N LEU A 106 15.38 -5.15 -6.04
CA LEU A 106 13.90 -5.29 -6.02
C LEU A 106 13.23 -5.28 -7.40
N LEU A 107 13.90 -4.77 -8.43
CA LEU A 107 13.37 -4.73 -9.79
C LEU A 107 13.83 -5.92 -10.65
N ALA A 108 14.72 -6.77 -10.14
CA ALA A 108 15.18 -7.96 -10.86
C ALA A 108 14.05 -8.99 -11.00
N GLN A 109 14.04 -9.72 -12.11
CA GLN A 109 12.99 -10.71 -12.42
C GLN A 109 13.04 -11.92 -11.49
N ASP A 110 14.23 -12.31 -11.06
CA ASP A 110 14.48 -13.43 -10.15
C ASP A 110 14.26 -13.09 -8.66
N CYS A 111 14.03 -11.81 -8.34
CA CYS A 111 13.75 -11.40 -6.96
C CYS A 111 12.39 -11.93 -6.49
N PRO A 112 12.33 -12.71 -5.39
CA PRO A 112 11.07 -13.31 -4.91
C PRO A 112 10.19 -12.33 -4.13
N ILE A 113 10.71 -11.20 -3.64
CA ILE A 113 10.03 -10.32 -2.69
C ILE A 113 8.71 -9.78 -3.26
N ARG A 114 7.62 -10.00 -2.52
CA ARG A 114 6.24 -9.56 -2.81
C ARG A 114 5.68 -8.67 -1.71
N TYR A 115 6.19 -8.83 -0.48
CA TYR A 115 5.72 -8.16 0.71
C TYR A 115 6.90 -7.58 1.47
N ILE A 116 6.80 -6.31 1.82
CA ILE A 116 7.80 -5.61 2.63
C ILE A 116 7.10 -5.09 3.88
N ILE A 117 7.59 -5.50 5.04
CA ILE A 117 7.08 -5.03 6.33
C ILE A 117 8.00 -3.94 6.85
N THR A 118 7.44 -2.78 7.16
CA THR A 118 8.17 -1.65 7.71
C THR A 118 7.47 -1.07 8.93
N VAL A 119 8.21 -0.36 9.77
CA VAL A 119 7.65 0.42 10.89
C VAL A 119 7.79 1.91 10.58
N ASN A 120 9.00 2.45 10.61
CA ASN A 120 9.29 3.87 10.35
C ASN A 120 10.49 4.06 9.39
N ALA A 121 10.91 3.01 8.73
CA ALA A 121 12.27 2.94 8.15
C ALA A 121 12.37 3.33 6.68
N LEU A 122 11.29 3.77 6.06
CA LEU A 122 11.34 4.21 4.65
C LEU A 122 11.76 5.68 4.52
N LYS A 123 12.43 6.23 5.56
CA LYS A 123 12.72 7.67 5.67
C LYS A 123 13.76 8.16 4.67
N GLU A 124 14.78 7.36 4.32
CA GLU A 124 15.84 7.80 3.42
C GLU A 124 16.32 6.71 2.47
N GLY A 125 16.56 7.08 1.21
CA GLY A 125 17.28 6.28 0.23
C GLY A 125 16.57 5.03 -0.31
N TRP A 126 15.33 4.74 0.10
CA TRP A 126 14.57 3.61 -0.42
C TRP A 126 13.66 4.07 -1.56
N ASP A 127 13.77 3.42 -2.69
CA ASP A 127 12.93 3.66 -3.87
C ASP A 127 12.60 2.30 -4.52
N CYS A 128 11.32 2.06 -4.74
CA CYS A 128 10.86 0.85 -5.43
C CYS A 128 9.60 1.16 -6.24
N SER A 129 9.76 1.31 -7.54
CA SER A 129 8.64 1.57 -8.45
C SER A 129 7.68 0.39 -8.57
N PHE A 130 8.05 -0.82 -8.11
CA PHE A 130 7.16 -1.98 -8.03
C PHE A 130 6.29 -1.99 -6.77
N ALA A 131 6.48 -1.08 -5.82
CA ALA A 131 5.56 -0.89 -4.71
C ALA A 131 4.28 -0.21 -5.21
N TYR A 132 3.15 -0.89 -5.11
CA TYR A 132 1.84 -0.45 -5.57
C TYR A 132 0.87 -0.20 -4.43
N ILE A 133 0.99 -0.96 -3.36
CA ILE A 133 0.03 -1.00 -2.27
C ILE A 133 0.73 -0.61 -0.97
N LEU A 134 0.18 0.39 -0.28
CA LEU A 134 0.49 0.71 1.10
C LEU A 134 -0.66 0.22 1.97
N ALA A 135 -0.41 -0.76 2.83
CA ALA A 135 -1.37 -1.28 3.79
C ALA A 135 -0.91 -0.91 5.21
N THR A 136 -1.64 -0.01 5.87
CA THR A 136 -1.31 0.43 7.23
C THR A 136 -2.10 -0.36 8.27
N LEU A 137 -1.37 -1.01 9.18
CA LEU A 137 -1.90 -1.76 10.32
C LEU A 137 -1.62 -1.03 11.64
N ALA A 138 -1.05 0.18 11.57
CA ALA A 138 -0.80 1.01 12.73
C ALA A 138 -2.10 1.68 13.22
N ASN A 139 -2.31 1.75 14.55
CA ASN A 139 -3.51 2.37 15.15
C ASN A 139 -3.56 3.89 14.95
N ARG A 140 -2.40 4.53 14.88
CA ARG A 140 -2.24 5.96 14.53
C ARG A 140 -1.19 6.05 13.46
N THR A 141 -1.63 6.41 12.28
CA THR A 141 -0.72 6.76 11.20
C THR A 141 -0.18 8.14 11.51
N SER A 142 1.09 8.25 11.88
CA SER A 142 1.68 9.58 12.01
C SER A 142 1.62 10.27 10.65
N GLN A 143 1.22 11.53 10.65
CA GLN A 143 1.07 12.34 9.43
C GLN A 143 2.33 12.30 8.55
N VAL A 144 3.50 12.28 9.17
CA VAL A 144 4.81 12.28 8.51
C VAL A 144 5.07 10.95 7.78
N ASP A 145 4.62 9.83 8.33
CA ASP A 145 4.92 8.51 7.77
C ASP A 145 4.13 8.24 6.49
N VAL A 146 2.83 8.56 6.47
CA VAL A 146 1.99 8.38 5.28
C VAL A 146 2.48 9.27 4.13
N GLU A 147 2.76 10.54 4.41
CA GLU A 147 3.26 11.49 3.41
C GLU A 147 4.54 10.99 2.74
N GLN A 148 5.49 10.49 3.52
CA GLN A 148 6.78 10.02 3.01
C GLN A 148 6.64 8.72 2.21
N ILE A 149 5.79 7.80 2.67
CA ILE A 149 5.60 6.52 2.01
C ILE A 149 4.82 6.68 0.70
N VAL A 150 3.76 7.49 0.70
CA VAL A 150 2.97 7.77 -0.51
C VAL A 150 3.84 8.31 -1.64
N GLY A 151 4.71 9.28 -1.35
CA GLY A 151 5.63 9.83 -2.35
C GLY A 151 6.56 8.79 -2.99
N ARG A 152 6.86 7.68 -2.28
CA ARG A 152 7.73 6.60 -2.77
C ARG A 152 6.99 5.54 -3.58
N VAL A 153 5.71 5.27 -3.24
CA VAL A 153 4.85 4.33 -4.00
C VAL A 153 4.39 4.92 -5.32
N LEU A 154 4.41 6.26 -5.46
CA LEU A 154 3.84 6.93 -6.64
C LEU A 154 4.63 6.73 -7.94
N ARG A 155 5.90 6.36 -7.90
CA ARG A 155 6.68 6.21 -9.13
C ARG A 155 6.21 5.05 -9.99
N LEU A 156 5.94 5.33 -11.26
CA LEU A 156 5.63 4.28 -12.24
C LEU A 156 6.89 3.46 -12.56
N PRO A 157 6.75 2.13 -12.68
CA PRO A 157 7.81 1.29 -13.23
C PRO A 157 8.29 1.83 -14.58
N TYR A 158 9.60 1.88 -14.76
CA TYR A 158 10.25 2.34 -15.99
C TYR A 158 9.86 3.78 -16.41
N ALA A 159 9.33 4.57 -15.47
CA ALA A 159 8.89 5.95 -15.69
C ALA A 159 7.96 6.12 -16.91
N ARG A 160 7.05 5.16 -17.13
CA ARG A 160 6.08 5.20 -18.24
C ARG A 160 4.74 4.60 -17.85
N ARG A 161 3.69 4.99 -18.54
CA ARG A 161 2.37 4.36 -18.41
C ARG A 161 2.37 2.97 -19.02
N HIS A 162 1.55 2.11 -18.41
CA HIS A 162 1.35 0.72 -18.82
C HIS A 162 -0.01 0.58 -19.51
N GLY A 163 -0.13 -0.46 -20.36
CA GLY A 163 -1.37 -0.76 -21.07
C GLY A 163 -2.50 -1.19 -20.13
N GLN A 164 -2.14 -1.82 -19.00
CA GLN A 164 -3.11 -2.22 -17.98
C GLN A 164 -3.43 -1.06 -17.05
N PRO A 165 -4.70 -0.57 -16.99
CA PRO A 165 -5.06 0.63 -16.21
C PRO A 165 -4.70 0.54 -14.74
N LEU A 166 -4.92 -0.63 -14.10
CA LEU A 166 -4.64 -0.83 -12.67
C LEU A 166 -3.15 -0.66 -12.33
N LEU A 167 -2.26 -0.90 -13.28
CA LEU A 167 -0.81 -0.72 -13.10
C LEU A 167 -0.36 0.75 -13.17
N ASN A 168 -1.28 1.67 -13.45
CA ASN A 168 -1.01 3.11 -13.45
C ASN A 168 -1.50 3.81 -12.19
N MET A 169 -2.03 3.08 -11.20
CA MET A 169 -2.60 3.60 -9.96
C MET A 169 -1.78 3.14 -8.76
N ALA A 170 -1.85 3.91 -7.67
CA ALA A 170 -1.34 3.51 -6.36
C ALA A 170 -2.51 3.28 -5.40
N TYR A 171 -2.30 2.42 -4.42
CA TYR A 171 -3.37 1.98 -3.51
C TYR A 171 -2.95 2.14 -2.06
N VAL A 172 -3.86 2.66 -1.24
CA VAL A 172 -3.70 2.78 0.21
C VAL A 172 -4.85 2.06 0.89
N LEU A 173 -4.54 1.10 1.75
CA LEU A 173 -5.52 0.40 2.58
C LEU A 173 -5.26 0.72 4.05
N THR A 174 -6.31 1.02 4.79
CA THR A 174 -6.26 1.35 6.21
C THR A 174 -7.49 0.82 6.93
N SER A 175 -7.39 0.66 8.25
CA SER A 175 -8.52 0.42 9.16
C SER A 175 -8.61 1.55 10.18
N SER A 176 -8.49 2.79 9.72
CA SER A 176 -8.48 3.96 10.60
C SER A 176 -9.88 4.31 11.07
N VAL A 177 -10.05 4.50 12.37
CA VAL A 177 -11.26 5.07 12.97
C VAL A 177 -11.45 6.51 12.50
N ASP A 178 -10.37 7.28 12.40
CA ASP A 178 -10.36 8.61 11.81
C ASP A 178 -9.92 8.55 10.32
N PHE A 179 -10.80 8.02 9.50
CA PHE A 179 -10.53 7.91 8.06
C PHE A 179 -10.36 9.27 7.39
N ARG A 180 -11.09 10.28 7.85
CA ARG A 180 -10.99 11.65 7.32
C ARG A 180 -9.58 12.21 7.52
N ALA A 181 -9.03 12.09 8.74
CA ALA A 181 -7.65 12.51 9.01
C ALA A 181 -6.64 11.72 8.18
N THR A 182 -6.88 10.42 7.93
CA THR A 182 -6.03 9.60 7.06
C THR A 182 -6.04 10.12 5.61
N VAL A 183 -7.21 10.43 5.06
CA VAL A 183 -7.34 11.03 3.72
C VAL A 183 -6.64 12.38 3.66
N GLU A 184 -6.82 13.25 4.68
CA GLU A 184 -6.12 14.53 4.76
C GLU A 184 -4.59 14.36 4.75
N ASN A 185 -4.08 13.35 5.43
CA ASN A 185 -2.64 13.07 5.45
C ASN A 185 -2.12 12.59 4.09
N VAL A 186 -2.89 11.77 3.38
CA VAL A 186 -2.56 11.37 1.99
C VAL A 186 -2.56 12.60 1.08
N VAL A 187 -3.60 13.43 1.17
CA VAL A 187 -3.71 14.68 0.38
C VAL A 187 -2.55 15.62 0.68
N LYS A 188 -2.19 15.81 1.95
CA LYS A 188 -1.02 16.61 2.33
C LYS A 188 0.28 16.04 1.74
N GLY A 189 0.43 14.72 1.72
CA GLY A 189 1.57 14.05 1.10
C GLY A 189 1.62 14.30 -0.41
N LEU A 190 0.47 14.19 -1.09
CA LEU A 190 0.35 14.51 -2.51
C LEU A 190 0.68 15.97 -2.79
N ASN A 191 0.14 16.91 -2.00
CA ASN A 191 0.39 18.34 -2.15
C ASN A 191 1.87 18.69 -1.92
N ARG A 192 2.54 18.09 -0.93
CA ARG A 192 3.97 18.26 -0.71
C ARG A 192 4.81 17.71 -1.86
N ALA A 193 4.35 16.62 -2.47
CA ALA A 193 4.97 16.08 -3.69
C ALA A 193 4.61 16.91 -4.94
N GLY A 194 3.79 17.97 -4.80
CA GLY A 194 3.41 18.89 -5.88
C GLY A 194 2.20 18.43 -6.69
N PHE A 195 1.42 17.44 -6.22
CA PHE A 195 0.18 16.98 -6.86
C PHE A 195 -1.04 17.69 -6.30
N SER A 196 -2.13 17.75 -7.07
CA SER A 196 -3.38 18.39 -6.65
C SER A 196 -4.27 17.44 -5.83
N GLU A 197 -5.22 18.01 -5.08
CA GLU A 197 -6.23 17.27 -4.33
C GLU A 197 -7.12 16.36 -5.20
N LYS A 198 -7.14 16.57 -6.51
CA LYS A 198 -7.91 15.75 -7.47
C LYS A 198 -7.23 14.42 -7.84
N GLU A 199 -6.05 14.15 -7.31
CA GLU A 199 -5.24 12.98 -7.67
C GLU A 199 -5.47 11.78 -6.72
N TYR A 200 -6.53 11.80 -5.92
CA TYR A 200 -6.96 10.65 -5.12
C TYR A 200 -8.43 10.31 -5.36
N ARG A 201 -8.81 9.09 -5.00
CA ARG A 201 -10.19 8.60 -4.99
C ARG A 201 -10.40 7.71 -3.77
N ILE A 202 -11.62 7.71 -3.23
CA ILE A 202 -12.02 6.78 -2.17
C ILE A 202 -12.70 5.60 -2.85
N GLY A 203 -12.20 4.39 -2.57
CA GLY A 203 -12.75 3.15 -3.07
C GLY A 203 -13.57 2.42 -2.00
N SER A 204 -14.71 1.87 -2.37
CA SER A 204 -15.52 0.99 -1.51
C SER A 204 -15.14 -0.47 -1.69
N GLU A 205 -15.00 -0.91 -2.92
CA GLU A 205 -14.66 -2.29 -3.30
C GLU A 205 -13.31 -2.35 -4.02
N LEU A 206 -12.63 -3.48 -3.90
CA LEU A 206 -11.44 -3.72 -4.70
C LEU A 206 -11.80 -3.72 -6.20
N PRO A 207 -10.88 -3.33 -7.09
CA PRO A 207 -11.16 -3.33 -8.51
C PRO A 207 -11.54 -4.75 -8.95
N ALA A 208 -12.73 -4.89 -9.51
CA ALA A 208 -13.04 -6.01 -10.37
C ALA A 208 -12.24 -5.86 -11.69
N GLU A 209 -12.59 -6.23 -12.82
CA GLU A 209 -11.76 -6.09 -14.03
C GLU A 209 -11.53 -4.65 -14.51
N GLU A 210 -12.43 -3.69 -14.16
CA GLU A 210 -12.22 -2.25 -14.40
C GLU A 210 -12.77 -1.41 -13.23
N PRO A 211 -12.00 -0.47 -12.65
CA PRO A 211 -12.52 0.40 -11.62
C PRO A 211 -13.47 1.45 -12.23
N ALA A 212 -14.74 1.40 -11.87
CA ALA A 212 -15.65 2.50 -12.16
C ALA A 212 -15.13 3.80 -11.50
N PRO A 213 -15.07 4.93 -12.20
CA PRO A 213 -14.56 6.17 -11.65
C PRO A 213 -15.59 6.77 -10.67
N VAL A 214 -15.41 6.51 -9.40
CA VAL A 214 -16.16 7.21 -8.34
C VAL A 214 -15.30 8.38 -7.88
N GLN A 215 -15.64 9.59 -8.32
CA GLN A 215 -15.13 10.81 -7.71
C GLN A 215 -15.97 11.09 -6.48
N GLN A 216 -15.43 10.81 -5.29
CA GLN A 216 -16.01 11.31 -4.05
C GLN A 216 -15.22 12.54 -3.61
N THR A 217 -15.94 13.59 -3.23
CA THR A 217 -15.37 14.79 -2.63
C THR A 217 -15.18 14.59 -1.14
N PHE A 218 -14.43 15.49 -0.48
CA PHE A 218 -14.20 15.47 0.96
C PHE A 218 -15.52 15.53 1.76
N ASP A 219 -16.54 16.17 1.20
CA ASP A 219 -17.84 16.35 1.82
C ASP A 219 -18.69 15.06 1.80
N ASP A 220 -18.36 14.11 0.91
CA ASP A 220 -19.04 12.82 0.79
C ASP A 220 -18.54 11.78 1.81
N ILE A 221 -17.50 12.10 2.61
CA ILE A 221 -16.99 11.23 3.65
C ILE A 221 -17.95 11.33 4.86
N PRO A 222 -18.69 10.25 5.20
CA PRO A 222 -19.55 10.30 6.36
C PRO A 222 -18.74 10.58 7.62
N ALA A 223 -19.21 11.54 8.43
CA ALA A 223 -18.67 11.77 9.75
C ALA A 223 -18.95 10.51 10.58
N GLN A 224 -17.94 9.67 10.76
CA GLN A 224 -18.03 8.58 11.72
C GLN A 224 -18.02 9.18 13.12
N PRO A 225 -18.92 8.75 14.03
CA PRO A 225 -18.81 9.13 15.42
C PRO A 225 -17.44 8.68 15.92
N ALA A 226 -16.74 9.57 16.58
CA ALA A 226 -15.50 9.24 17.26
C ALA A 226 -15.86 8.22 18.35
N ASP A 227 -15.65 6.95 18.06
CA ASP A 227 -15.62 5.92 19.08
C ASP A 227 -14.21 6.00 19.69
N ASP A 228 -14.13 6.57 20.90
CA ASP A 228 -12.90 6.70 21.67
C ASP A 228 -12.38 5.34 22.17
N GLY A 229 -13.03 4.24 21.81
CA GLY A 229 -12.61 2.88 22.09
C GLY A 229 -11.38 2.52 21.24
N GLU A 230 -10.20 2.52 21.85
CA GLU A 230 -9.06 1.78 21.31
C GLU A 230 -9.48 0.30 21.26
N GLU A 231 -9.91 -0.20 20.09
CA GLU A 231 -10.12 -1.64 19.93
C GLU A 231 -8.80 -2.35 20.26
N GLU A 232 -8.86 -3.18 21.29
CA GLU A 232 -7.74 -3.99 21.72
C GLU A 232 -7.43 -5.01 20.62
N PHE A 233 -6.33 -4.80 19.90
CA PHE A 233 -5.92 -5.75 18.88
C PHE A 233 -5.45 -7.05 19.54
N THR A 234 -6.30 -8.07 19.56
CA THR A 234 -6.05 -9.37 20.18
C THR A 234 -5.21 -10.29 19.31
N GLY A 235 -4.99 -9.96 18.03
CA GLY A 235 -4.25 -10.75 17.06
C GLY A 235 -5.01 -10.86 15.73
N PHE A 236 -4.41 -11.53 14.75
CA PHE A 236 -5.09 -11.84 13.48
C PHE A 236 -5.88 -13.15 13.60
N HIS A 237 -7.06 -13.21 12.97
CA HIS A 237 -7.89 -14.42 12.89
C HIS A 237 -7.44 -15.27 11.68
N THR A 238 -6.26 -15.84 11.77
CA THR A 238 -5.54 -16.46 10.64
C THR A 238 -6.32 -17.52 9.90
N GLN A 239 -7.12 -18.33 10.60
CA GLN A 239 -7.91 -19.37 9.95
C GLN A 239 -9.03 -18.78 9.11
N GLU A 240 -9.76 -17.79 9.62
CA GLU A 240 -10.82 -17.08 8.90
C GLU A 240 -10.25 -16.33 7.68
N ILE A 241 -9.09 -15.69 7.84
CA ILE A 241 -8.38 -15.02 6.75
C ILE A 241 -8.01 -16.02 5.65
N ARG A 242 -7.48 -17.19 6.01
CA ARG A 242 -7.11 -18.25 5.06
C ARG A 242 -8.33 -18.71 4.26
N GLU A 243 -9.46 -18.96 4.91
CA GLU A 243 -10.70 -19.37 4.25
C GLU A 243 -11.18 -18.29 3.26
N ARG A 244 -11.17 -17.03 3.65
CA ARG A 244 -11.55 -15.89 2.78
C ARG A 244 -10.61 -15.65 1.61
N LEU A 245 -9.34 -16.05 1.70
CA LEU A 245 -8.38 -15.96 0.58
C LEU A 245 -8.50 -17.12 -0.42
N GLN A 246 -9.16 -18.23 -0.04
CA GLN A 246 -9.36 -19.41 -0.88
C GLN A 246 -10.74 -19.43 -1.56
N ALA A 247 -11.68 -18.59 -1.12
CA ALA A 247 -13.01 -18.44 -1.70
C ALA A 247 -13.00 -17.54 -2.93
#